data_82fea9ea5777b6e51e7aa9fc37371847
#
_entry.id   82fea9ea5777b6e51e7aa9fc37371847
#
_cell.length_a   1.000
_cell.length_b   1.000
_cell.length_c   1.000
_cell.angle_alpha   90.00
_cell.angle_beta   90.00
_cell.angle_gamma   90.00
#
_symmetry.space_group_name_H-M   'P 1'
#
loop_
_entity.id
_entity.type
_entity.pdbx_description
1 polymer ?
#
loop_
_entity_poly.entity_id
_entity_poly.type
_entity_poly.pdbx_seq_one_letter_code
_entity_poly.pdbx_strand_id
1 'polypeptide(L)'
;MHSVTGQYGQYTVRPAAEPDLDAIAAFEVDIARVSFGNEAITDVAFHRRRVAGALGKPGEIALVAVAAGAPEVPLGWAWMSARTNSLTGERYGNFRSLAVIDTSARGAIGELLMTAVLDAAGKAGFTHLSGKVNAANLGMRSLYRAFGFTATHLTMEKRTDQRP
;
A
#
# COMPACT_ATOMS: atom_id res chain seq x y z
N MET A 1 -13.03 -9.44 -8.31
CA MET A 1 -13.33 -8.28 -7.46
C MET A 1 -13.63 -8.77 -6.05
N HIS A 2 -13.02 -8.16 -5.06
CA HIS A 2 -13.25 -8.50 -3.66
C HIS A 2 -14.28 -7.55 -3.05
N SER A 3 -15.24 -8.09 -2.29
CA SER A 3 -16.29 -7.32 -1.64
C SER A 3 -16.43 -7.73 -0.19
N VAL A 4 -16.69 -6.74 0.66
CA VAL A 4 -17.08 -6.96 2.06
C VAL A 4 -18.39 -6.25 2.32
N THR A 5 -19.35 -6.97 2.88
CA THR A 5 -20.62 -6.42 3.34
C THR A 5 -20.70 -6.60 4.86
N GLY A 6 -20.98 -5.56 5.57
CA GLY A 6 -21.05 -5.61 7.05
C GLY A 6 -21.68 -4.36 7.64
N GLN A 7 -21.45 -4.15 8.93
CA GLN A 7 -21.98 -3.00 9.67
C GLN A 7 -21.59 -1.63 9.10
N TYR A 8 -20.56 -1.59 8.26
CA TYR A 8 -20.04 -0.37 7.61
C TYR A 8 -20.56 -0.19 6.20
N GLY A 9 -21.55 -0.99 5.77
CA GLY A 9 -22.03 -0.99 4.39
C GLY A 9 -21.24 -1.92 3.49
N GLN A 10 -21.33 -1.70 2.19
CA GLN A 10 -20.67 -2.52 1.19
C GLN A 10 -19.45 -1.77 0.60
N TYR A 11 -18.31 -2.43 0.65
CA TYR A 11 -17.06 -1.95 0.04
C TYR A 11 -16.59 -2.94 -1.01
N THR A 12 -15.95 -2.43 -2.05
CA THR A 12 -15.34 -3.25 -3.10
C THR A 12 -13.93 -2.75 -3.41
N VAL A 13 -13.11 -3.62 -4.00
CA VAL A 13 -11.79 -3.26 -4.50
C VAL A 13 -11.79 -3.38 -6.01
N ARG A 14 -11.23 -2.40 -6.67
CA ARG A 14 -11.04 -2.36 -8.12
C ARG A 14 -9.63 -1.89 -8.48
N PRO A 15 -9.16 -2.15 -9.71
CA PRO A 15 -7.93 -1.55 -10.20
C PRO A 15 -7.99 -0.02 -10.14
N ALA A 16 -6.88 0.60 -9.75
CA ALA A 16 -6.71 2.04 -9.80
C ALA A 16 -6.65 2.51 -11.27
N ALA A 17 -7.19 3.68 -11.53
CA ALA A 17 -7.22 4.29 -12.85
C ALA A 17 -6.83 5.77 -12.76
N GLU A 18 -6.61 6.40 -13.90
CA GLU A 18 -6.17 7.80 -13.96
C GLU A 18 -7.03 8.77 -13.13
N PRO A 19 -8.38 8.67 -13.13
CA PRO A 19 -9.21 9.56 -12.29
C PRO A 19 -8.94 9.43 -10.79
N ASP A 20 -8.30 8.37 -10.33
CA ASP A 20 -7.98 8.14 -8.92
C ASP A 20 -6.68 8.82 -8.48
N LEU A 21 -5.86 9.30 -9.41
CA LEU A 21 -4.50 9.75 -9.13
C LEU A 21 -4.39 10.85 -8.09
N ASP A 22 -5.33 11.81 -8.07
CA ASP A 22 -5.29 12.88 -7.08
C ASP A 22 -5.53 12.36 -5.66
N ALA A 23 -6.51 11.46 -5.50
CA ALA A 23 -6.76 10.81 -4.21
C ALA A 23 -5.59 9.92 -3.78
N ILE A 24 -5.02 9.16 -4.71
CA ILE A 24 -3.86 8.30 -4.45
C ILE A 24 -2.65 9.13 -4.03
N ALA A 25 -2.39 10.25 -4.71
CA ALA A 25 -1.29 11.14 -4.35
C ALA A 25 -1.44 11.68 -2.92
N ALA A 26 -2.66 12.01 -2.49
CA ALA A 26 -2.93 12.41 -1.11
C ALA A 26 -2.64 11.27 -0.13
N PHE A 27 -3.01 10.03 -0.44
CA PHE A 27 -2.65 8.86 0.37
C PHE A 27 -1.13 8.69 0.47
N GLU A 28 -0.40 8.88 -0.62
CA GLU A 28 1.07 8.76 -0.63
C GLU A 28 1.73 9.82 0.24
N VAL A 29 1.21 11.05 0.27
CA VAL A 29 1.67 12.09 1.18
C VAL A 29 1.48 11.64 2.63
N ASP A 30 0.32 11.08 2.98
CA ASP A 30 0.04 10.61 4.33
C ASP A 30 0.98 9.45 4.73
N ILE A 31 1.21 8.51 3.83
CA ILE A 31 2.17 7.41 4.05
C ILE A 31 3.57 7.96 4.30
N ALA A 32 4.01 8.93 3.49
CA ALA A 32 5.32 9.55 3.65
C ALA A 32 5.47 10.24 5.01
N ARG A 33 4.44 10.96 5.44
CA ARG A 33 4.44 11.61 6.77
C ARG A 33 4.51 10.62 7.92
N VAL A 34 3.74 9.54 7.85
CA VAL A 34 3.75 8.49 8.88
C VAL A 34 5.13 7.82 8.96
N SER A 35 5.79 7.61 7.81
CA SER A 35 7.06 6.90 7.74
C SER A 35 8.27 7.78 8.06
N PHE A 36 8.24 9.05 7.68
CA PHE A 36 9.42 9.93 7.70
C PHE A 36 9.21 11.27 8.39
N GLY A 37 8.00 11.58 8.87
CA GLY A 37 7.72 12.81 9.59
C GLY A 37 8.08 14.07 8.78
N ASN A 38 8.91 14.94 9.36
CA ASN A 38 9.30 16.19 8.73
C ASN A 38 10.23 16.04 7.51
N GLU A 39 10.82 14.87 7.31
CA GLU A 39 11.65 14.57 6.13
C GLU A 39 10.83 14.14 4.93
N ALA A 40 9.52 13.92 5.11
CA ALA A 40 8.64 13.45 4.06
C ALA A 40 8.52 14.45 2.92
N ILE A 41 8.53 13.94 1.68
CA ILE A 41 8.12 14.73 0.52
C ILE A 41 6.60 14.89 0.57
N THR A 42 6.12 16.13 0.69
CA THR A 42 4.69 16.45 0.79
C THR A 42 4.13 17.09 -0.49
N ASP A 43 4.94 17.22 -1.53
CA ASP A 43 4.50 17.69 -2.83
C ASP A 43 3.58 16.64 -3.49
N VAL A 44 2.30 16.96 -3.57
CA VAL A 44 1.27 16.08 -4.16
C VAL A 44 1.59 15.79 -5.63
N ALA A 45 2.07 16.77 -6.38
CA ALA A 45 2.41 16.61 -7.79
C ALA A 45 3.54 15.60 -7.99
N PHE A 46 4.53 15.58 -7.10
CA PHE A 46 5.60 14.58 -7.11
C PHE A 46 5.04 13.16 -6.98
N HIS A 47 4.20 12.93 -5.98
CA HIS A 47 3.59 11.62 -5.73
C HIS A 47 2.65 11.21 -6.87
N ARG A 48 1.89 12.15 -7.41
CA ARG A 48 1.00 11.91 -8.53
C ARG A 48 1.77 11.41 -9.76
N ARG A 49 2.87 12.07 -10.12
CA ARG A 49 3.73 11.65 -11.24
C ARG A 49 4.31 10.25 -11.02
N ARG A 50 4.78 9.97 -9.80
CA ARG A 50 5.38 8.68 -9.45
C ARG A 50 4.37 7.53 -9.62
N VAL A 51 3.15 7.71 -9.16
CA VAL A 51 2.10 6.69 -9.30
C VAL A 51 1.64 6.58 -10.75
N ALA A 52 1.43 7.72 -11.43
CA ALA A 52 1.02 7.73 -12.83
C ALA A 52 1.97 6.95 -13.73
N GLY A 53 3.27 7.01 -13.44
CA GLY A 53 4.29 6.26 -14.16
C GLY A 53 4.21 4.75 -13.99
N ALA A 54 3.53 4.27 -12.95
CA ALA A 54 3.39 2.85 -12.65
C ALA A 54 2.05 2.26 -13.11
N LEU A 55 0.99 3.06 -13.18
CA LEU A 55 -0.35 2.56 -13.52
C LEU A 55 -0.37 1.82 -14.85
N GLY A 56 -0.96 0.62 -14.85
CA GLY A 56 -1.14 -0.20 -16.04
C GLY A 56 0.14 -0.83 -16.57
N LYS A 57 1.27 -0.67 -15.89
CA LYS A 57 2.53 -1.28 -16.29
C LYS A 57 2.62 -2.75 -15.87
N PRO A 58 3.29 -3.61 -16.64
CA PRO A 58 3.54 -4.99 -16.23
C PRO A 58 4.26 -5.06 -14.87
N GLY A 59 3.83 -5.99 -14.03
CA GLY A 59 4.41 -6.19 -12.71
C GLY A 59 3.89 -5.24 -11.63
N GLU A 60 2.97 -4.34 -11.95
CA GLU A 60 2.35 -3.44 -10.98
C GLU A 60 0.96 -3.94 -10.58
N ILE A 61 0.69 -3.97 -9.29
CA ILE A 61 -0.63 -4.22 -8.71
C ILE A 61 -1.03 -2.94 -7.98
N ALA A 62 -2.02 -2.25 -8.53
CA ALA A 62 -2.47 -0.94 -8.05
C ALA A 62 -3.98 -1.01 -7.86
N LEU A 63 -4.44 -0.97 -6.61
CA LEU A 63 -5.83 -1.19 -6.25
C LEU A 63 -6.36 -0.05 -5.37
N VAL A 64 -7.63 0.27 -5.55
CA VAL A 64 -8.37 1.19 -4.66
C VAL A 64 -9.60 0.50 -4.09
N ALA A 65 -9.91 0.82 -2.84
CA ALA A 65 -11.16 0.43 -2.19
C ALA A 65 -12.16 1.57 -2.33
N VAL A 66 -13.40 1.23 -2.63
CA VAL A 66 -14.49 2.18 -2.81
C VAL A 66 -15.76 1.67 -2.14
N ALA A 67 -16.68 2.58 -1.80
CA ALA A 67 -18.04 2.20 -1.42
C ALA A 67 -18.83 1.84 -2.69
N ALA A 68 -19.71 0.86 -2.59
CA ALA A 68 -20.53 0.43 -3.73
C ALA A 68 -21.41 1.56 -4.29
N GLY A 69 -21.88 2.47 -3.41
CA GLY A 69 -22.69 3.62 -3.79
C GLY A 69 -21.92 4.81 -4.35
N ALA A 70 -20.58 4.81 -4.27
CA ALA A 70 -19.72 5.89 -4.74
C ALA A 70 -18.40 5.30 -5.29
N PRO A 71 -18.46 4.54 -6.40
CA PRO A 71 -17.29 3.81 -6.90
C PRO A 71 -16.18 4.70 -7.44
N GLU A 72 -16.46 5.97 -7.68
CA GLU A 72 -15.48 6.97 -8.15
C GLU A 72 -14.66 7.61 -7.03
N VAL A 73 -14.98 7.31 -5.75
CA VAL A 73 -14.30 7.93 -4.61
C VAL A 73 -13.40 6.91 -3.91
N PRO A 74 -12.08 6.95 -4.10
CA PRO A 74 -11.16 6.08 -3.37
C PRO A 74 -11.21 6.32 -1.87
N LEU A 75 -11.46 5.25 -1.11
CA LEU A 75 -11.45 5.24 0.36
C LEU A 75 -10.18 4.61 0.91
N GLY A 76 -9.44 3.94 0.06
CA GLY A 76 -8.17 3.32 0.40
C GLY A 76 -7.40 2.95 -0.86
N TRP A 77 -6.11 2.67 -0.67
CA TRP A 77 -5.14 2.45 -1.73
C TRP A 77 -4.14 1.39 -1.34
N ALA A 78 -3.82 0.50 -2.26
CA ALA A 78 -2.76 -0.48 -2.06
C ALA A 78 -1.93 -0.64 -3.34
N TRP A 79 -0.62 -0.76 -3.17
CA TRP A 79 0.33 -0.82 -4.28
C TRP A 79 1.42 -1.84 -4.02
N MET A 80 1.62 -2.73 -4.97
CA MET A 80 2.68 -3.72 -4.99
C MET A 80 3.35 -3.71 -6.36
N SER A 81 4.68 -3.81 -6.38
CA SER A 81 5.47 -3.87 -7.61
C SER A 81 6.30 -5.14 -7.66
N ALA A 82 6.45 -5.72 -8.84
CA ALA A 82 7.41 -6.79 -9.07
C ALA A 82 8.84 -6.28 -8.89
N ARG A 83 9.66 -7.06 -8.20
CA ARG A 83 11.09 -6.82 -8.03
C ARG A 83 11.85 -8.13 -8.24
N THR A 84 13.12 -8.01 -8.56
CA THR A 84 14.02 -9.16 -8.62
C THR A 84 15.11 -8.98 -7.57
N ASN A 85 15.31 -9.97 -6.74
CA ASN A 85 16.41 -9.99 -5.78
C ASN A 85 17.73 -10.21 -6.55
N SER A 86 18.62 -9.23 -6.49
CA SER A 86 19.89 -9.27 -7.24
C SER A 86 20.86 -10.36 -6.75
N LEU A 87 20.67 -10.85 -5.55
CA LEU A 87 21.55 -11.88 -4.96
C LEU A 87 21.04 -13.30 -5.20
N THR A 88 19.74 -13.48 -5.34
CA THR A 88 19.13 -14.80 -5.52
C THR A 88 18.53 -15.02 -6.90
N GLY A 89 18.26 -13.95 -7.64
CA GLY A 89 17.52 -14.00 -8.90
C GLY A 89 16.02 -14.20 -8.75
N GLU A 90 15.51 -14.32 -7.52
CA GLU A 90 14.10 -14.54 -7.26
C GLU A 90 13.28 -13.28 -7.60
N ARG A 91 12.17 -13.50 -8.32
CA ARG A 91 11.17 -12.47 -8.56
C ARG A 91 10.16 -12.49 -7.41
N TYR A 92 9.93 -11.35 -6.81
CA TYR A 92 9.03 -11.23 -5.66
C TYR A 92 8.12 -10.01 -5.78
N GLY A 93 7.03 -10.00 -5.02
CA GLY A 93 6.14 -8.85 -4.89
C GLY A 93 6.63 -7.92 -3.77
N ASN A 94 6.98 -6.69 -4.12
CA ASN A 94 7.36 -5.66 -3.17
C ASN A 94 6.14 -4.81 -2.81
N PHE A 95 5.65 -4.95 -1.59
CA PHE A 95 4.52 -4.18 -1.09
C PHE A 95 4.99 -2.75 -0.79
N ARG A 96 4.47 -1.79 -1.53
CA ARG A 96 4.93 -0.40 -1.48
C ARG A 96 4.07 0.49 -0.61
N SER A 97 2.74 0.37 -0.70
CA SER A 97 1.82 1.31 -0.06
C SER A 97 0.53 0.62 0.35
N LEU A 98 0.02 0.99 1.50
CA LEU A 98 -1.36 0.74 1.91
C LEU A 98 -1.80 1.91 2.79
N ALA A 99 -2.88 2.56 2.40
CA ALA A 99 -3.49 3.64 3.16
C ALA A 99 -4.99 3.55 3.07
N VAL A 100 -5.67 3.98 4.12
CA VAL A 100 -7.12 4.01 4.21
C VAL A 100 -7.53 5.32 4.88
N ILE A 101 -8.67 5.89 4.47
CA ILE A 101 -9.23 7.07 5.12
C ILE A 101 -9.47 6.81 6.62
N ASP A 102 -9.41 7.87 7.41
CA ASP A 102 -9.60 7.80 8.86
C ASP A 102 -11.10 7.78 9.19
N THR A 103 -11.68 6.59 9.20
CA THR A 103 -13.08 6.34 9.56
C THR A 103 -13.20 5.11 10.42
N SER A 104 -14.40 4.86 10.99
CA SER A 104 -14.69 3.64 11.75
C SER A 104 -14.55 2.35 10.93
N ALA A 105 -14.67 2.43 9.60
CA ALA A 105 -14.50 1.30 8.69
C ALA A 105 -13.03 1.03 8.29
N ARG A 106 -12.08 1.80 8.81
CA ARG A 106 -10.66 1.75 8.42
C ARG A 106 -10.07 0.35 8.49
N GLY A 107 -10.31 -0.36 9.59
CA GLY A 107 -9.80 -1.72 9.76
C GLY A 107 -10.36 -2.69 8.72
N ALA A 108 -11.67 -2.65 8.48
CA ALA A 108 -12.33 -3.51 7.51
C ALA A 108 -11.84 -3.23 6.07
N ILE A 109 -11.69 -1.96 5.71
CA ILE A 109 -11.18 -1.56 4.38
C ILE A 109 -9.72 -1.99 4.20
N GLY A 110 -8.89 -1.84 5.24
CA GLY A 110 -7.49 -2.28 5.22
C GLY A 110 -7.36 -3.80 5.02
N GLU A 111 -8.16 -4.59 5.70
CA GLU A 111 -8.20 -6.04 5.52
C GLU A 111 -8.67 -6.43 4.13
N LEU A 112 -9.69 -5.75 3.62
CA LEU A 112 -10.19 -5.97 2.26
C LEU A 112 -9.11 -5.69 1.21
N LEU A 113 -8.39 -4.59 1.33
CA LEU A 113 -7.28 -4.24 0.43
C LEU A 113 -6.15 -5.27 0.51
N MET A 114 -5.75 -5.67 1.72
CA MET A 114 -4.72 -6.68 1.90
C MET A 114 -5.13 -8.01 1.24
N THR A 115 -6.35 -8.47 1.47
CA THR A 115 -6.89 -9.68 0.86
C THR A 115 -6.82 -9.61 -0.67
N ALA A 116 -7.24 -8.48 -1.23
CA ALA A 116 -7.25 -8.27 -2.69
C ALA A 116 -5.85 -8.25 -3.29
N VAL A 117 -4.89 -7.60 -2.62
CA VAL A 117 -3.49 -7.57 -3.08
C VAL A 117 -2.87 -8.96 -3.03
N LEU A 118 -3.09 -9.71 -1.96
CA LEU A 118 -2.55 -11.08 -1.84
C LEU A 118 -3.14 -12.01 -2.91
N ASP A 119 -4.43 -11.88 -3.20
CA ASP A 119 -5.06 -12.64 -4.28
C ASP A 119 -4.48 -12.28 -5.65
N ALA A 120 -4.35 -11.00 -5.94
CA ALA A 120 -3.75 -10.52 -7.19
C ALA A 120 -2.27 -10.97 -7.32
N ALA A 121 -1.52 -10.93 -6.24
CA ALA A 121 -0.13 -11.39 -6.21
C ALA A 121 -0.02 -12.89 -6.49
N GLY A 122 -0.90 -13.69 -5.91
CA GLY A 122 -0.96 -15.13 -6.18
C GLY A 122 -1.28 -15.43 -7.65
N LYS A 123 -2.24 -14.72 -8.23
CA LYS A 123 -2.59 -14.84 -9.65
C LYS A 123 -1.45 -14.40 -10.56
N ALA A 124 -0.65 -13.43 -10.15
CA ALA A 124 0.56 -13.00 -10.87
C ALA A 124 1.75 -13.95 -10.71
N GLY A 125 1.62 -15.01 -9.91
CA GLY A 125 2.63 -16.04 -9.72
C GLY A 125 3.68 -15.71 -8.66
N PHE A 126 3.47 -14.69 -7.83
CA PHE A 126 4.39 -14.40 -6.73
C PHE A 126 4.22 -15.41 -5.59
N THR A 127 5.31 -16.06 -5.23
CA THR A 127 5.37 -16.97 -4.08
C THR A 127 6.06 -16.34 -2.87
N HIS A 128 6.69 -15.17 -3.07
CA HIS A 128 7.35 -14.40 -2.03
C HIS A 128 6.89 -12.95 -2.11
N LEU A 129 6.45 -12.41 -0.99
CA LEU A 129 6.02 -11.01 -0.85
C LEU A 129 6.84 -10.37 0.27
N SER A 130 7.26 -9.14 0.06
CA SER A 130 8.06 -8.39 1.02
C SER A 130 7.55 -6.96 1.13
N GLY A 131 7.58 -6.39 2.32
CA GLY A 131 7.22 -5.01 2.56
C GLY A 131 8.05 -4.41 3.68
N LYS A 132 8.34 -3.12 3.57
CA LYS A 132 8.97 -2.35 4.65
C LYS A 132 7.90 -1.63 5.45
N VAL A 133 8.10 -1.56 6.75
CA VAL A 133 7.22 -0.81 7.65
C VAL A 133 8.09 -0.11 8.70
N ASN A 134 7.75 1.14 9.01
CA ASN A 134 8.40 1.83 10.11
C ASN A 134 8.12 1.08 11.42
N ALA A 135 9.15 0.88 12.23
CA ALA A 135 9.03 0.15 13.50
C ALA A 135 7.96 0.73 14.43
N ALA A 136 7.71 2.03 14.35
CA ALA A 136 6.69 2.72 15.14
C ALA A 136 5.27 2.63 14.56
N ASN A 137 5.11 2.16 13.31
CA ASN A 137 3.81 2.01 12.69
C ASN A 137 3.14 0.70 13.14
N LEU A 138 2.55 0.72 14.34
CA LEU A 138 1.96 -0.46 14.97
C LEU A 138 0.74 -0.98 14.22
N GLY A 139 -0.05 -0.09 13.62
CA GLY A 139 -1.22 -0.47 12.83
C GLY A 139 -0.86 -1.32 11.62
N MET A 140 0.12 -0.89 10.83
CA MET A 140 0.58 -1.65 9.67
C MET A 140 1.29 -2.94 10.06
N ARG A 141 2.07 -2.93 11.15
CA ARG A 141 2.70 -4.13 11.68
C ARG A 141 1.68 -5.17 12.11
N SER A 142 0.61 -4.74 12.77
CA SER A 142 -0.49 -5.64 13.17
C SER A 142 -1.20 -6.22 11.96
N LEU A 143 -1.43 -5.42 10.93
CA LEU A 143 -2.06 -5.89 9.70
C LEU A 143 -1.19 -6.94 8.99
N TYR A 144 0.12 -6.69 8.86
CA TYR A 144 1.05 -7.65 8.30
C TYR A 144 1.00 -8.98 9.06
N ARG A 145 1.06 -8.95 10.39
CA ARG A 145 1.00 -10.18 11.22
C ARG A 145 -0.29 -10.93 11.03
N ALA A 146 -1.42 -10.22 10.98
CA ALA A 146 -2.74 -10.84 10.78
C ALA A 146 -2.83 -11.61 9.47
N PHE A 147 -2.05 -11.23 8.46
CA PHE A 147 -2.00 -11.90 7.16
C PHE A 147 -0.77 -12.80 6.99
N GLY A 148 -0.09 -13.16 8.07
CA GLY A 148 0.95 -14.17 8.06
C GLY A 148 2.35 -13.67 7.67
N PHE A 149 2.57 -12.35 7.60
CA PHE A 149 3.90 -11.81 7.39
C PHE A 149 4.73 -11.91 8.66
N THR A 150 6.01 -12.22 8.50
CA THR A 150 6.99 -12.30 9.58
C THR A 150 8.13 -11.32 9.34
N ALA A 151 8.70 -10.77 10.42
CA ALA A 151 9.85 -9.88 10.31
C ALA A 151 11.11 -10.72 10.03
N THR A 152 11.79 -10.40 8.93
CA THR A 152 12.97 -11.18 8.48
C THR A 152 14.26 -10.35 8.46
N HIS A 153 14.16 -9.02 8.30
CA HIS A 153 15.31 -8.12 8.19
C HIS A 153 15.11 -6.89 9.06
N LEU A 154 16.22 -6.31 9.49
CA LEU A 154 16.26 -5.03 10.19
C LEU A 154 17.07 -4.05 9.36
N THR A 155 16.59 -2.81 9.25
CA THR A 155 17.36 -1.70 8.72
C THR A 155 18.02 -0.97 9.89
N MET A 156 19.34 -0.91 9.89
CA MET A 156 20.13 -0.19 10.89
C MET A 156 20.55 1.15 10.29
N GLU A 157 20.26 2.25 10.98
CA GLU A 157 20.54 3.59 10.49
C GLU A 157 21.36 4.39 11.49
N LYS A 158 22.22 5.22 10.98
CA LYS A 158 22.97 6.21 11.76
C LYS A 158 23.01 7.53 10.99
N ARG A 159 22.68 8.63 11.66
CA ARG A 159 22.86 9.98 11.13
C ARG A 159 24.23 10.49 11.58
N THR A 160 25.08 10.88 10.64
CA THR A 160 26.43 11.36 10.92
C THR A 160 26.53 12.89 10.96
N ASP A 161 25.49 13.58 10.53
CA ASP A 161 25.32 15.02 10.55
C ASP A 161 24.74 15.56 11.87
N GLN A 162 24.30 14.67 12.76
CA GLN A 162 23.80 15.03 14.09
C GLN A 162 24.96 15.05 15.09
N ARG A 163 25.14 16.19 15.76
CA ARG A 163 26.07 16.29 16.87
C ARG A 163 25.48 15.65 18.14
N PRO A 164 26.31 14.99 18.94
CA PRO A 164 25.86 14.46 20.23
C PRO A 164 25.34 15.53 21.17
#